data_cc1e17cdf2a18ffdee8ed21316758171
#
_entry.id   cc1e17cdf2a18ffdee8ed21316758171
#
_cell.length_a   1.000
_cell.length_b   1.000
_cell.length_c   1.000
_cell.angle_alpha   90.00
_cell.angle_beta   90.00
_cell.angle_gamma   90.00
#
_symmetry.space_group_name_H-M   'P 1'
#
loop_
_entity.id
_entity.type
_entity.pdbx_description
1 polymer ?
#
loop_
_entity_poly.entity_id
_entity_poly.type
_entity_poly.pdbx_seq_one_letter_code
_entity_poly.pdbx_strand_id
1 'polypeptide(L)'
;MTKKSIADPCVSVIIPVYNASNYLVACLSSVLAQTFQSFEVICINDASTDRSLEILQDFRKRDARIQILQRKHEGVSSARNAGLDAARGEFILFLDADDEIFPDALQLLIERMFDSVDAVIGEATVSYDVHKELEVQDGHYFALHYSGEVEVNDSVIYDFPFTCWGILYRRSIIEREKLRFPPSLLYEDAYWHWAYLWSCRKVFFLNQPVYHYFRRENSIMSCTYEKKLVQASDHLRVIAELYNFSRCKKLCKDSSLMRLLEHYFWLAFQYVPDYEKPFVC
;
A
#
# COMPACT_ATOMS: atom_id res chain seq x y z
N MET A 1 18.85 37.79 -3.71
CA MET A 1 18.66 36.66 -2.79
C MET A 1 18.15 35.50 -3.63
N THR A 2 19.04 34.60 -4.04
CA THR A 2 18.73 33.41 -4.81
C THR A 2 17.95 32.44 -3.90
N LYS A 3 16.72 32.07 -4.30
CA LYS A 3 15.97 30.99 -3.66
C LYS A 3 16.86 29.73 -3.71
N LYS A 4 17.31 29.27 -2.56
CA LYS A 4 17.90 27.93 -2.41
C LYS A 4 16.86 26.96 -2.97
N SER A 5 17.15 26.26 -4.06
CA SER A 5 16.34 25.16 -4.50
C SER A 5 16.33 24.15 -3.35
N ILE A 6 15.15 23.87 -2.83
CA ILE A 6 14.98 22.72 -1.92
C ILE A 6 15.42 21.52 -2.76
N ALA A 7 16.48 20.84 -2.35
CA ALA A 7 16.89 19.61 -3.01
C ALA A 7 15.67 18.68 -3.10
N ASP A 8 15.50 18.00 -4.23
CA ASP A 8 14.38 17.07 -4.39
C ASP A 8 14.38 16.07 -3.25
N PRO A 9 13.22 15.74 -2.67
CA PRO A 9 13.15 14.75 -1.60
C PRO A 9 13.59 13.37 -2.11
N CYS A 10 14.19 12.58 -1.23
CA CYS A 10 14.54 11.20 -1.57
C CYS A 10 13.30 10.31 -1.59
N VAL A 11 12.39 10.47 -0.61
CA VAL A 11 11.17 9.68 -0.47
C VAL A 11 9.94 10.56 -0.55
N SER A 12 8.92 10.13 -1.30
CA SER A 12 7.56 10.68 -1.21
C SER A 12 6.68 9.70 -0.42
N VAL A 13 6.21 10.12 0.76
CA VAL A 13 5.24 9.39 1.56
C VAL A 13 3.84 9.82 1.12
N ILE A 14 3.05 8.90 0.58
CA ILE A 14 1.71 9.15 0.03
C ILE A 14 0.65 8.65 1.02
N ILE A 15 -0.21 9.55 1.49
CA ILE A 15 -1.23 9.28 2.49
C ILE A 15 -2.62 9.62 1.93
N PRO A 16 -3.43 8.63 1.50
CA PRO A 16 -4.82 8.85 1.17
C PRO A 16 -5.63 9.09 2.45
N VAL A 17 -6.45 10.14 2.49
CA VAL A 17 -7.20 10.55 3.69
C VAL A 17 -8.68 10.69 3.36
N TYR A 18 -9.52 9.88 4.02
CA TYR A 18 -10.97 10.02 3.99
C TYR A 18 -11.58 9.69 5.35
N ASN A 19 -12.13 10.69 6.03
CA ASN A 19 -12.77 10.57 7.35
C ASN A 19 -11.90 9.81 8.39
N ALA A 20 -10.63 10.25 8.52
CA ALA A 20 -9.63 9.63 9.38
C ALA A 20 -9.28 10.46 10.62
N SER A 21 -10.11 11.43 11.05
CA SER A 21 -9.77 12.41 12.10
C SER A 21 -9.33 11.78 13.42
N ASN A 22 -9.79 10.57 13.74
CA ASN A 22 -9.45 9.88 14.98
C ASN A 22 -8.01 9.33 15.02
N TYR A 23 -7.42 9.07 13.84
CA TYR A 23 -6.13 8.36 13.68
C TYR A 23 -5.04 9.26 13.07
N LEU A 24 -5.46 10.23 12.26
CA LEU A 24 -4.59 11.03 11.42
C LEU A 24 -3.48 11.79 12.18
N VAL A 25 -3.73 12.16 13.43
CA VAL A 25 -2.73 12.82 14.30
C VAL A 25 -1.58 11.88 14.61
N ALA A 26 -1.85 10.62 14.96
CA ALA A 26 -0.83 9.61 15.23
C ALA A 26 -0.07 9.26 13.94
N CYS A 27 -0.77 9.01 12.85
CA CYS A 27 -0.20 8.75 11.53
C CYS A 27 0.79 9.83 11.10
N LEU A 28 0.39 11.10 11.07
CA LEU A 28 1.27 12.21 10.68
C LEU A 28 2.43 12.40 11.65
N SER A 29 2.20 12.22 12.95
CA SER A 29 3.26 12.33 13.96
C SER A 29 4.32 11.25 13.75
N SER A 30 3.95 10.02 13.42
CA SER A 30 4.89 8.93 13.13
C SER A 30 5.79 9.23 11.94
N VAL A 31 5.23 9.85 10.89
CA VAL A 31 6.01 10.26 9.70
C VAL A 31 6.95 11.41 10.02
N LEU A 32 6.48 12.43 10.75
CA LEU A 32 7.32 13.60 11.05
C LEU A 32 8.41 13.29 12.08
N ALA A 33 8.26 12.23 12.86
CA ALA A 33 9.26 11.74 13.83
C ALA A 33 10.36 10.88 13.20
N GLN A 34 10.33 10.63 11.90
CA GLN A 34 11.32 9.79 11.23
C GLN A 34 12.75 10.31 11.40
N THR A 35 13.69 9.39 11.65
CA THR A 35 15.12 9.71 11.75
C THR A 35 15.70 10.16 10.41
N PHE A 36 15.28 9.57 9.31
CA PHE A 36 15.60 10.01 7.96
C PHE A 36 14.82 11.29 7.59
N GLN A 37 15.49 12.35 7.10
CA GLN A 37 14.87 13.66 6.94
C GLN A 37 14.60 14.08 5.48
N SER A 38 15.18 13.39 4.48
CA SER A 38 15.02 13.75 3.06
C SER A 38 13.75 13.15 2.47
N PHE A 39 12.58 13.60 2.93
CA PHE A 39 11.28 13.15 2.45
C PHE A 39 10.28 14.30 2.31
N GLU A 40 9.25 14.09 1.52
CA GLU A 40 8.01 14.85 1.48
C GLU A 40 6.82 13.99 1.87
N VAL A 41 5.75 14.62 2.35
CA VAL A 41 4.50 13.96 2.70
C VAL A 41 3.40 14.53 1.83
N ILE A 42 2.75 13.67 1.06
CA ILE A 42 1.65 14.05 0.16
C ILE A 42 0.37 13.47 0.73
N CYS A 43 -0.45 14.32 1.37
CA CYS A 43 -1.74 13.95 1.91
C CYS A 43 -2.83 14.25 0.90
N ILE A 44 -3.61 13.26 0.51
CA ILE A 44 -4.70 13.41 -0.46
C ILE A 44 -6.02 13.36 0.29
N ASN A 45 -6.63 14.51 0.54
CA ASN A 45 -7.96 14.59 1.15
C ASN A 45 -9.04 14.27 0.10
N ASP A 46 -9.62 13.09 0.19
CA ASP A 46 -10.65 12.57 -0.71
C ASP A 46 -12.06 13.02 -0.28
N ALA A 47 -12.25 14.35 -0.13
CA ALA A 47 -13.47 15.01 0.32
C ALA A 47 -13.95 14.55 1.72
N SER A 48 -13.06 14.47 2.70
CA SER A 48 -13.46 14.20 4.10
C SER A 48 -14.50 15.18 4.61
N THR A 49 -15.48 14.67 5.34
CA THR A 49 -16.58 15.42 5.97
C THR A 49 -16.39 15.63 7.47
N ASP A 50 -15.38 14.99 8.04
CA ASP A 50 -14.96 15.12 9.44
C ASP A 50 -13.84 16.17 9.59
N ARG A 51 -13.15 16.19 10.74
CA ARG A 51 -12.07 17.13 11.02
C ARG A 51 -10.74 16.81 10.35
N SER A 52 -10.67 15.82 9.45
CA SER A 52 -9.40 15.41 8.82
C SER A 52 -8.72 16.56 8.08
N LEU A 53 -9.46 17.36 7.30
CA LEU A 53 -8.87 18.49 6.59
C LEU A 53 -8.29 19.57 7.52
N GLU A 54 -8.96 19.83 8.65
CA GLU A 54 -8.48 20.76 9.70
C GLU A 54 -7.13 20.29 10.26
N ILE A 55 -7.04 19.00 10.61
CA ILE A 55 -5.82 18.36 11.12
C ILE A 55 -4.69 18.48 10.09
N LEU A 56 -4.95 18.14 8.84
CA LEU A 56 -3.95 18.26 7.75
C LEU A 56 -3.42 19.70 7.64
N GLN A 57 -4.32 20.70 7.67
CA GLN A 57 -3.94 22.11 7.58
C GLN A 57 -3.07 22.56 8.77
N ASP A 58 -3.36 22.07 9.98
CA ASP A 58 -2.58 22.39 11.16
C ASP A 58 -1.19 21.76 11.12
N PHE A 59 -1.06 20.53 10.66
CA PHE A 59 0.24 19.88 10.46
C PHE A 59 1.06 20.59 9.38
N ARG A 60 0.45 20.96 8.25
CA ARG A 60 1.14 21.72 7.18
C ARG A 60 1.68 23.07 7.64
N LYS A 61 1.01 23.76 8.56
CA LYS A 61 1.52 25.02 9.16
C LYS A 61 2.80 24.80 9.95
N ARG A 62 2.98 23.60 10.55
CA ARG A 62 4.11 23.25 11.42
C ARG A 62 5.28 22.65 10.62
N ASP A 63 5.00 21.97 9.51
CA ASP A 63 6.03 21.30 8.70
C ASP A 63 5.80 21.53 7.20
N ALA A 64 6.79 22.19 6.57
CA ALA A 64 6.74 22.54 5.15
C ALA A 64 6.89 21.34 4.20
N ARG A 65 7.28 20.15 4.72
CA ARG A 65 7.35 18.91 3.92
C ARG A 65 5.97 18.36 3.57
N ILE A 66 4.91 18.81 4.27
CA ILE A 66 3.53 18.35 4.03
C ILE A 66 2.90 19.13 2.88
N GLN A 67 2.46 18.41 1.86
CA GLN A 67 1.60 18.89 0.79
C GLN A 67 0.20 18.31 0.96
N ILE A 68 -0.84 19.13 0.75
CA ILE A 68 -2.23 18.69 0.81
C ILE A 68 -2.85 18.84 -0.58
N LEU A 69 -3.37 17.76 -1.12
CA LEU A 69 -4.19 17.73 -2.33
C LEU A 69 -5.64 17.51 -1.92
N GLN A 70 -6.54 18.41 -2.32
CA GLN A 70 -7.97 18.25 -2.11
C GLN A 70 -8.63 17.76 -3.40
N ARG A 71 -9.43 16.72 -3.29
CA ARG A 71 -10.11 16.10 -4.43
C ARG A 71 -11.61 15.91 -4.14
N LYS A 72 -12.38 15.59 -5.18
CA LYS A 72 -13.73 15.02 -5.01
C LYS A 72 -13.58 13.58 -4.56
N HIS A 73 -14.57 13.07 -3.85
CA HIS A 73 -14.56 11.69 -3.40
C HIS A 73 -14.61 10.70 -4.58
N GLU A 74 -13.47 10.06 -4.83
CA GLU A 74 -13.29 9.10 -5.93
C GLU A 74 -12.64 7.80 -5.44
N GLY A 75 -12.44 7.66 -4.13
CA GLY A 75 -11.92 6.48 -3.47
C GLY A 75 -10.39 6.40 -3.40
N VAL A 76 -9.91 5.41 -2.65
CA VAL A 76 -8.50 5.25 -2.26
C VAL A 76 -7.56 5.10 -3.46
N SER A 77 -7.95 4.34 -4.50
CA SER A 77 -7.19 4.18 -5.74
C SER A 77 -6.90 5.53 -6.42
N SER A 78 -7.94 6.36 -6.56
CA SER A 78 -7.82 7.69 -7.17
C SER A 78 -6.96 8.61 -6.31
N ALA A 79 -7.08 8.54 -4.99
CA ALA A 79 -6.26 9.30 -4.06
C ALA A 79 -4.78 8.89 -4.16
N ARG A 80 -4.46 7.58 -4.13
CA ARG A 80 -3.07 7.11 -4.28
C ARG A 80 -2.48 7.50 -5.64
N ASN A 81 -3.25 7.40 -6.73
CA ASN A 81 -2.81 7.83 -8.06
C ASN A 81 -2.48 9.32 -8.11
N ALA A 82 -3.32 10.17 -7.50
CA ALA A 82 -3.03 11.60 -7.41
C ALA A 82 -1.76 11.90 -6.60
N GLY A 83 -1.49 11.10 -5.56
CA GLY A 83 -0.24 11.16 -4.81
C GLY A 83 0.97 10.80 -5.68
N LEU A 84 0.87 9.73 -6.48
CA LEU A 84 1.90 9.33 -7.43
C LEU A 84 2.19 10.43 -8.47
N ASP A 85 1.15 11.07 -9.00
CA ASP A 85 1.31 12.14 -10.00
C ASP A 85 1.99 13.40 -9.41
N ALA A 86 1.86 13.63 -8.11
CA ALA A 86 2.48 14.75 -7.41
C ALA A 86 3.87 14.43 -6.82
N ALA A 87 4.24 13.16 -6.74
CA ALA A 87 5.46 12.68 -6.10
C ALA A 87 6.73 13.13 -6.85
N ARG A 88 7.70 13.66 -6.11
CA ARG A 88 9.01 14.09 -6.62
C ARG A 88 10.15 13.19 -6.15
N GLY A 89 9.93 12.44 -5.07
CA GLY A 89 10.93 11.53 -4.51
C GLY A 89 11.39 10.47 -5.50
N GLU A 90 12.63 10.03 -5.36
CA GLU A 90 13.14 8.88 -6.09
C GLU A 90 12.41 7.59 -5.70
N PHE A 91 11.97 7.54 -4.45
CA PHE A 91 11.25 6.40 -3.89
C PHE A 91 9.86 6.80 -3.38
N ILE A 92 8.94 5.83 -3.40
CA ILE A 92 7.56 5.98 -2.95
C ILE A 92 7.32 5.06 -1.75
N LEU A 93 6.67 5.59 -0.72
CA LEU A 93 6.09 4.83 0.39
C LEU A 93 4.60 5.16 0.51
N PHE A 94 3.74 4.15 0.54
CA PHE A 94 2.33 4.34 0.87
C PHE A 94 2.12 4.13 2.36
N LEU A 95 1.29 4.99 2.96
CA LEU A 95 0.88 4.90 4.35
C LEU A 95 -0.62 5.20 4.46
N ASP A 96 -1.38 4.29 5.03
CA ASP A 96 -2.79 4.52 5.28
C ASP A 96 -2.99 5.47 6.47
N ALA A 97 -4.02 6.31 6.41
CA ALA A 97 -4.22 7.43 7.36
C ALA A 97 -4.58 7.00 8.79
N ASP A 98 -4.84 5.72 8.98
CA ASP A 98 -5.16 5.07 10.24
C ASP A 98 -4.04 4.19 10.81
N ASP A 99 -2.87 4.17 10.13
CA ASP A 99 -1.70 3.39 10.50
C ASP A 99 -0.51 4.29 10.85
N GLU A 100 0.56 3.68 11.34
CA GLU A 100 1.80 4.36 11.73
C GLU A 100 3.03 3.66 11.14
N ILE A 101 4.15 4.37 11.06
CA ILE A 101 5.45 3.79 10.74
C ILE A 101 6.42 3.94 11.92
N PHE A 102 7.29 2.95 12.13
CA PHE A 102 8.28 2.99 13.20
C PHE A 102 9.27 4.15 13.00
N PRO A 103 9.84 4.73 14.09
CA PRO A 103 10.65 5.97 13.99
C PRO A 103 11.87 5.91 13.06
N ASP A 104 12.40 4.73 12.79
CA ASP A 104 13.54 4.47 11.94
C ASP A 104 13.19 3.80 10.60
N ALA A 105 11.88 3.64 10.31
CA ALA A 105 11.39 2.91 9.14
C ALA A 105 11.99 3.43 7.83
N LEU A 106 11.95 4.75 7.57
CA LEU A 106 12.52 5.31 6.35
C LEU A 106 14.03 5.10 6.26
N GLN A 107 14.74 5.23 7.39
CA GLN A 107 16.19 5.02 7.44
C GLN A 107 16.53 3.58 7.09
N LEU A 108 15.87 2.61 7.73
CA LEU A 108 16.07 1.18 7.51
C LEU A 108 15.79 0.76 6.06
N LEU A 109 14.70 1.27 5.49
CA LEU A 109 14.32 0.97 4.11
C LEU A 109 15.30 1.57 3.10
N ILE A 110 15.71 2.83 3.29
CA ILE A 110 16.65 3.52 2.39
C ILE A 110 18.04 2.88 2.43
N GLU A 111 18.54 2.49 3.59
CA GLU A 111 19.85 1.82 3.73
C GLU A 111 19.95 0.49 2.95
N ARG A 112 18.85 -0.11 2.59
CA ARG A 112 18.77 -1.37 1.81
C ARG A 112 18.37 -1.15 0.35
N MET A 113 18.07 0.10 -0.05
CA MET A 113 17.70 0.44 -1.43
C MET A 113 18.97 0.65 -2.29
N PHE A 114 19.71 -0.44 -2.53
CA PHE A 114 20.88 -0.43 -3.41
C PHE A 114 20.46 -0.26 -4.88
N ASP A 115 21.41 0.09 -5.76
CA ASP A 115 21.15 0.25 -7.20
C ASP A 115 20.61 -1.02 -7.87
N SER A 116 20.98 -2.19 -7.34
CA SER A 116 20.51 -3.49 -7.82
C SER A 116 19.11 -3.86 -7.36
N VAL A 117 18.56 -3.13 -6.35
CA VAL A 117 17.30 -3.47 -5.67
C VAL A 117 16.17 -2.59 -6.21
N ASP A 118 15.09 -3.21 -6.58
CA ASP A 118 13.91 -2.55 -7.18
C ASP A 118 12.85 -2.19 -6.12
N ALA A 119 12.80 -2.91 -5.00
CA ALA A 119 11.99 -2.58 -3.83
C ALA A 119 12.62 -3.11 -2.54
N VAL A 120 12.37 -2.43 -1.41
CA VAL A 120 12.68 -2.93 -0.07
C VAL A 120 11.39 -3.15 0.69
N ILE A 121 11.27 -4.31 1.29
CA ILE A 121 10.06 -4.81 1.91
C ILE A 121 10.35 -5.08 3.37
N GLY A 122 9.68 -4.36 4.26
CA GLY A 122 9.83 -4.52 5.69
C GLY A 122 8.67 -5.30 6.31
N GLU A 123 8.86 -5.77 7.54
CA GLU A 123 7.82 -6.44 8.31
C GLU A 123 6.80 -5.43 8.84
N ALA A 124 5.62 -5.93 9.18
CA ALA A 124 4.58 -5.17 9.83
C ALA A 124 4.11 -5.85 11.11
N THR A 125 3.83 -5.03 12.13
CA THR A 125 3.13 -5.44 13.33
C THR A 125 1.65 -5.12 13.23
N VAL A 126 0.81 -5.79 14.02
CA VAL A 126 -0.63 -5.53 14.07
C VAL A 126 -1.10 -5.29 15.49
N SER A 127 -1.97 -4.30 15.66
CA SER A 127 -2.77 -4.10 16.87
C SER A 127 -4.25 -4.18 16.54
N TYR A 128 -5.03 -4.67 17.48
CA TYR A 128 -6.47 -4.80 17.36
C TYR A 128 -7.15 -3.81 18.31
N ASP A 129 -8.13 -3.05 17.81
CA ASP A 129 -9.04 -2.28 18.65
C ASP A 129 -10.10 -3.22 19.22
N VAL A 130 -9.77 -3.88 20.33
CA VAL A 130 -10.72 -4.71 21.09
C VAL A 130 -11.05 -3.96 22.37
N HIS A 131 -12.20 -3.27 22.38
CA HIS A 131 -12.84 -2.67 23.56
C HIS A 131 -11.88 -2.20 24.68
N LYS A 132 -11.18 -1.07 24.48
CA LYS A 132 -10.44 -0.28 25.49
C LYS A 132 -9.13 -0.82 26.06
N GLU A 133 -8.72 -2.01 25.75
CA GLU A 133 -7.37 -2.49 26.02
C GLU A 133 -6.73 -2.86 24.68
N LEU A 134 -5.73 -2.07 24.26
CA LEU A 134 -4.83 -2.45 23.19
C LEU A 134 -4.10 -3.73 23.64
N GLU A 135 -4.69 -4.87 23.41
CA GLU A 135 -3.92 -6.10 23.41
C GLU A 135 -3.02 -6.03 22.18
N VAL A 136 -1.80 -5.55 22.42
CA VAL A 136 -0.68 -5.80 21.51
C VAL A 136 -0.49 -7.31 21.56
N GLN A 137 -1.19 -8.04 20.69
CA GLN A 137 -0.72 -9.37 20.39
C GLN A 137 0.64 -9.15 19.75
N ASP A 138 1.71 -9.67 20.38
CA ASP A 138 3.05 -9.78 19.79
C ASP A 138 2.97 -10.64 18.52
N GLY A 139 2.39 -10.07 17.47
CA GLY A 139 2.14 -10.74 16.19
C GLY A 139 2.71 -9.90 15.07
N HIS A 140 3.68 -10.43 14.37
CA HIS A 140 3.96 -9.98 13.02
C HIS A 140 2.66 -10.15 12.21
N TYR A 141 2.17 -9.10 11.54
CA TYR A 141 1.03 -9.22 10.62
C TYR A 141 1.34 -10.25 9.53
N PHE A 142 2.60 -10.27 9.11
CA PHE A 142 3.19 -11.36 8.32
C PHE A 142 4.68 -11.50 8.68
N ALA A 143 5.16 -12.73 8.78
CA ALA A 143 6.57 -13.03 8.84
C ALA A 143 7.11 -13.18 7.42
N LEU A 144 8.21 -12.49 7.11
CA LEU A 144 8.89 -12.65 5.83
C LEU A 144 9.61 -14.00 5.82
N HIS A 145 9.30 -14.86 4.85
CA HIS A 145 9.99 -16.14 4.66
C HIS A 145 11.38 -15.97 4.01
N TYR A 146 11.66 -14.79 3.51
CA TYR A 146 12.92 -14.42 2.84
C TYR A 146 13.67 -13.38 3.68
N SER A 147 14.98 -13.29 3.46
CA SER A 147 15.86 -12.29 4.10
C SER A 147 16.95 -11.84 3.12
N GLY A 148 17.25 -10.54 3.10
CA GLY A 148 18.26 -9.98 2.22
C GLY A 148 17.79 -9.81 0.77
N GLU A 149 18.77 -9.74 -0.16
CA GLU A 149 18.46 -9.62 -1.59
C GLU A 149 17.96 -10.93 -2.17
N VAL A 150 16.84 -10.87 -2.89
CA VAL A 150 16.23 -12.02 -3.55
C VAL A 150 15.86 -11.67 -4.98
N GLU A 151 16.19 -12.54 -5.94
CA GLU A 151 15.72 -12.42 -7.31
C GLU A 151 14.22 -12.75 -7.40
N VAL A 152 13.48 -11.88 -8.06
CA VAL A 152 12.04 -12.05 -8.21
C VAL A 152 11.76 -13.19 -9.18
N ASN A 153 11.07 -14.21 -8.69
CA ASN A 153 10.61 -15.35 -9.44
C ASN A 153 9.19 -15.74 -9.00
N ASP A 154 8.62 -16.76 -9.62
CA ASP A 154 7.25 -17.19 -9.38
C ASP A 154 6.95 -17.51 -7.90
N SER A 155 7.89 -18.14 -7.19
CA SER A 155 7.70 -18.48 -5.77
C SER A 155 7.69 -17.23 -4.90
N VAL A 156 8.65 -16.32 -5.09
CA VAL A 156 8.74 -15.05 -4.34
C VAL A 156 7.47 -14.22 -4.54
N ILE A 157 7.00 -14.12 -5.78
CA ILE A 157 5.80 -13.35 -6.10
C ILE A 157 4.57 -13.92 -5.40
N TYR A 158 4.47 -15.25 -5.29
CA TYR A 158 3.29 -15.92 -4.73
C TYR A 158 3.26 -15.91 -3.18
N ASP A 159 4.42 -15.98 -2.55
CA ASP A 159 4.54 -16.09 -1.08
C ASP A 159 4.36 -14.74 -0.35
N PHE A 160 4.03 -13.68 -1.08
CA PHE A 160 4.06 -12.32 -0.55
C PHE A 160 2.66 -11.81 -0.13
N PRO A 161 2.55 -11.07 0.99
CA PRO A 161 1.28 -10.46 1.39
C PRO A 161 0.85 -9.35 0.42
N PHE A 162 -0.43 -9.31 0.11
CA PHE A 162 -1.04 -8.41 -0.89
C PHE A 162 -1.30 -7.01 -0.31
N THR A 163 -0.24 -6.31 0.11
CA THR A 163 -0.35 -4.95 0.62
C THR A 163 0.47 -3.98 -0.22
N CYS A 164 0.06 -2.73 -0.30
CA CYS A 164 0.88 -1.68 -0.91
C CYS A 164 1.72 -0.92 0.11
N TRP A 165 1.51 -1.11 1.39
CA TRP A 165 2.23 -0.46 2.48
C TRP A 165 3.34 -1.36 3.06
N GLY A 166 4.24 -0.78 3.87
CA GLY A 166 5.43 -1.47 4.40
C GLY A 166 6.53 -1.71 3.36
N ILE A 167 6.41 -1.13 2.18
CA ILE A 167 7.29 -1.32 1.03
C ILE A 167 7.79 0.02 0.52
N LEU A 168 9.10 0.13 0.32
CA LEU A 168 9.71 1.26 -0.38
C LEU A 168 9.88 0.91 -1.85
N TYR A 169 9.20 1.64 -2.72
CA TYR A 169 9.14 1.42 -4.16
C TYR A 169 10.09 2.35 -4.92
N ARG A 170 10.78 1.86 -5.94
CA ARG A 170 11.55 2.69 -6.87
C ARG A 170 10.60 3.36 -7.87
N ARG A 171 10.46 4.70 -7.81
CA ARG A 171 9.51 5.46 -8.64
C ARG A 171 9.76 5.29 -10.14
N SER A 172 11.02 5.15 -10.58
CA SER A 172 11.33 4.95 -12.00
C SER A 172 10.69 3.70 -12.61
N ILE A 173 10.45 2.64 -11.82
CA ILE A 173 9.72 1.45 -12.26
C ILE A 173 8.23 1.78 -12.44
N ILE A 174 7.64 2.47 -11.47
CA ILE A 174 6.23 2.90 -11.53
C ILE A 174 5.97 3.72 -12.80
N GLU A 175 6.86 4.67 -13.10
CA GLU A 175 6.73 5.52 -14.27
C GLU A 175 7.00 4.77 -15.59
N ARG A 176 8.04 3.94 -15.64
CA ARG A 176 8.37 3.12 -16.81
C ARG A 176 7.21 2.20 -17.21
N GLU A 177 6.61 1.56 -16.22
CA GLU A 177 5.53 0.60 -16.43
C GLU A 177 4.14 1.26 -16.47
N LYS A 178 4.06 2.57 -16.17
CA LYS A 178 2.82 3.35 -16.07
C LYS A 178 1.85 2.72 -15.07
N LEU A 179 2.37 2.25 -13.94
CA LEU A 179 1.56 1.62 -12.91
C LEU A 179 0.64 2.63 -12.25
N ARG A 180 -0.64 2.30 -12.16
CA ARG A 180 -1.65 3.05 -11.42
C ARG A 180 -2.62 2.08 -10.76
N PHE A 181 -3.14 2.45 -9.60
CA PHE A 181 -4.19 1.69 -8.95
C PHE A 181 -5.46 1.72 -9.78
N PRO A 182 -6.10 0.57 -10.06
CA PRO A 182 -7.37 0.55 -10.79
C PRO A 182 -8.47 1.32 -10.02
N PRO A 183 -9.17 2.25 -10.66
CA PRO A 183 -10.24 2.99 -9.99
C PRO A 183 -11.41 2.08 -9.59
N SER A 184 -12.06 2.40 -8.46
CA SER A 184 -13.27 1.72 -8.00
C SER A 184 -13.11 0.20 -7.89
N LEU A 185 -11.94 -0.28 -7.53
CA LEU A 185 -11.63 -1.68 -7.27
C LEU A 185 -11.42 -1.85 -5.77
N LEU A 186 -12.13 -2.77 -5.14
CA LEU A 186 -11.79 -3.30 -3.82
C LEU A 186 -10.60 -4.26 -4.00
N TYR A 187 -9.63 -4.25 -3.09
CA TYR A 187 -8.37 -5.00 -3.24
C TYR A 187 -7.46 -4.47 -4.37
N GLU A 188 -7.47 -3.16 -4.58
CA GLU A 188 -6.62 -2.45 -5.53
C GLU A 188 -5.13 -2.63 -5.23
N ASP A 189 -4.80 -2.83 -3.95
CA ASP A 189 -3.47 -3.09 -3.44
C ASP A 189 -2.92 -4.45 -3.94
N ALA A 190 -3.77 -5.45 -4.06
CA ALA A 190 -3.39 -6.73 -4.65
C ALA A 190 -2.95 -6.57 -6.11
N TYR A 191 -3.73 -5.85 -6.94
CA TYR A 191 -3.31 -5.55 -8.31
C TYR A 191 -1.97 -4.81 -8.34
N TRP A 192 -1.84 -3.73 -7.54
CA TRP A 192 -0.64 -2.91 -7.46
C TRP A 192 0.59 -3.73 -7.12
N HIS A 193 0.49 -4.54 -6.07
CA HIS A 193 1.57 -5.36 -5.56
C HIS A 193 2.11 -6.32 -6.63
N TRP A 194 1.21 -7.10 -7.25
CA TRP A 194 1.59 -8.06 -8.29
C TRP A 194 2.16 -7.38 -9.53
N ALA A 195 1.53 -6.32 -10.02
CA ALA A 195 1.99 -5.59 -11.19
C ALA A 195 3.38 -4.97 -10.97
N TYR A 196 3.65 -4.47 -9.75
CA TYR A 196 4.96 -3.96 -9.42
C TYR A 196 6.01 -5.06 -9.32
N LEU A 197 5.75 -6.15 -8.61
CA LEU A 197 6.70 -7.26 -8.46
C LEU A 197 7.04 -7.92 -9.79
N TRP A 198 6.07 -8.09 -10.69
CA TRP A 198 6.36 -8.60 -12.05
C TRP A 198 7.28 -7.67 -12.85
N SER A 199 7.37 -6.42 -12.45
CA SER A 199 8.26 -5.43 -13.09
C SER A 199 9.64 -5.37 -12.46
N CYS A 200 9.84 -6.05 -11.33
CA CYS A 200 11.10 -6.10 -10.58
C CYS A 200 11.99 -7.25 -11.04
N ARG A 201 13.30 -7.07 -10.89
CA ARG A 201 14.30 -8.12 -11.02
C ARG A 201 14.75 -8.65 -9.67
N LYS A 202 14.92 -7.75 -8.71
CA LYS A 202 15.44 -8.06 -7.39
C LYS A 202 14.78 -7.18 -6.34
N VAL A 203 14.42 -7.80 -5.22
CA VAL A 203 13.89 -7.12 -4.04
C VAL A 203 14.73 -7.44 -2.80
N PHE A 204 14.67 -6.59 -1.79
CA PHE A 204 15.31 -6.83 -0.51
C PHE A 204 14.25 -7.06 0.57
N PHE A 205 14.36 -8.16 1.30
CA PHE A 205 13.52 -8.47 2.45
C PHE A 205 14.22 -8.05 3.73
N LEU A 206 13.63 -7.09 4.42
CA LEU A 206 14.09 -6.54 5.68
C LEU A 206 13.29 -7.15 6.84
N ASN A 207 13.89 -8.09 7.56
CA ASN A 207 13.26 -8.75 8.72
C ASN A 207 13.28 -7.85 9.97
N GLN A 208 12.72 -6.66 9.81
CA GLN A 208 12.53 -5.67 10.86
C GLN A 208 11.20 -4.96 10.64
N PRO A 209 10.43 -4.68 11.71
CA PRO A 209 9.17 -3.99 11.60
C PRO A 209 9.38 -2.53 11.18
N VAL A 210 8.71 -2.13 10.10
CA VAL A 210 8.72 -0.74 9.58
C VAL A 210 7.33 -0.13 9.62
N TYR A 211 6.30 -0.94 9.71
CA TYR A 211 4.90 -0.53 9.62
C TYR A 211 4.09 -1.09 10.79
N HIS A 212 3.15 -0.29 11.31
CA HIS A 212 2.24 -0.68 12.36
C HIS A 212 0.81 -0.54 11.88
N TYR A 213 0.15 -1.68 11.67
CA TYR A 213 -1.21 -1.79 11.17
C TYR A 213 -2.23 -1.80 12.31
N PHE A 214 -3.22 -0.88 12.28
CA PHE A 214 -4.31 -0.84 13.24
C PHE A 214 -5.58 -1.47 12.65
N ARG A 215 -5.95 -2.65 13.15
CA ARG A 215 -7.16 -3.34 12.72
C ARG A 215 -8.37 -2.89 13.53
N ARG A 216 -9.35 -2.30 12.83
CA ARG A 216 -10.58 -1.76 13.43
C ARG A 216 -11.77 -2.69 13.24
N GLU A 217 -12.73 -2.72 14.20
CA GLU A 217 -13.96 -3.53 14.10
C GLU A 217 -14.82 -3.18 12.88
N ASN A 218 -14.85 -1.91 12.46
CA ASN A 218 -15.65 -1.45 11.33
C ASN A 218 -14.81 -1.21 10.05
N SER A 219 -13.72 -1.95 9.88
CA SER A 219 -12.92 -1.88 8.66
C SER A 219 -13.73 -2.38 7.45
N ILE A 220 -13.27 -2.03 6.23
CA ILE A 220 -13.84 -2.50 4.96
C ILE A 220 -13.97 -4.03 4.93
N MET A 221 -13.13 -4.73 5.70
CA MET A 221 -13.09 -6.20 5.82
C MET A 221 -14.22 -6.78 6.70
N SER A 222 -15.01 -5.97 7.43
CA SER A 222 -16.15 -6.47 8.21
C SER A 222 -17.34 -6.82 7.29
N CYS A 223 -17.59 -8.11 7.08
CA CYS A 223 -18.49 -8.61 6.05
C CYS A 223 -19.97 -8.65 6.43
N THR A 224 -20.83 -7.87 5.71
CA THR A 224 -22.23 -8.21 5.50
C THR A 224 -22.38 -9.10 4.25
N TYR A 225 -23.54 -9.79 4.11
CA TYR A 225 -23.84 -10.64 2.94
C TYR A 225 -23.73 -9.88 1.60
N GLU A 226 -24.26 -8.68 1.53
CA GLU A 226 -24.18 -7.83 0.33
C GLU A 226 -22.73 -7.46 -0.02
N LYS A 227 -21.90 -7.18 0.99
CA LYS A 227 -20.47 -6.96 0.80
C LYS A 227 -19.73 -8.18 0.25
N LYS A 228 -20.15 -9.40 0.61
CA LYS A 228 -19.53 -10.64 0.10
C LYS A 228 -19.64 -10.77 -1.42
N LEU A 229 -20.80 -10.49 -2.01
CA LEU A 229 -21.00 -10.53 -3.46
C LEU A 229 -20.13 -9.48 -4.18
N VAL A 230 -20.04 -8.26 -3.63
CA VAL A 230 -19.16 -7.22 -4.14
C VAL A 230 -17.70 -7.68 -4.09
N GLN A 231 -17.27 -8.27 -2.99
CA GLN A 231 -15.92 -8.80 -2.82
C GLN A 231 -15.61 -9.90 -3.85
N ALA A 232 -16.53 -10.83 -4.09
CA ALA A 232 -16.38 -11.86 -5.13
C ALA A 232 -16.18 -11.24 -6.53
N SER A 233 -17.02 -10.27 -6.87
CA SER A 233 -16.93 -9.52 -8.14
C SER A 233 -15.57 -8.82 -8.28
N ASP A 234 -15.08 -8.18 -7.21
CA ASP A 234 -13.83 -7.43 -7.26
C ASP A 234 -12.60 -8.33 -7.33
N HIS A 235 -12.61 -9.51 -6.71
CA HIS A 235 -11.55 -10.50 -6.95
C HIS A 235 -11.46 -10.92 -8.42
N LEU A 236 -12.59 -11.10 -9.10
CA LEU A 236 -12.60 -11.40 -10.54
C LEU A 236 -12.08 -10.21 -11.37
N ARG A 237 -12.37 -8.97 -10.96
CA ARG A 237 -11.82 -7.77 -11.61
C ARG A 237 -10.31 -7.65 -11.41
N VAL A 238 -9.78 -7.96 -10.20
CA VAL A 238 -8.33 -8.04 -9.97
C VAL A 238 -7.68 -9.01 -10.96
N ILE A 239 -8.27 -10.20 -11.12
CA ILE A 239 -7.80 -11.19 -12.11
C ILE A 239 -7.74 -10.59 -13.51
N ALA A 240 -8.82 -9.94 -13.96
CA ALA A 240 -8.91 -9.37 -15.29
C ALA A 240 -7.85 -8.28 -15.52
N GLU A 241 -7.65 -7.39 -14.55
CA GLU A 241 -6.64 -6.33 -14.62
C GLU A 241 -5.20 -6.91 -14.66
N LEU A 242 -4.91 -7.90 -13.82
CA LEU A 242 -3.60 -8.57 -13.79
C LEU A 242 -3.33 -9.34 -15.09
N TYR A 243 -4.34 -10.02 -15.64
CA TYR A 243 -4.23 -10.70 -16.91
C TYR A 243 -3.94 -9.72 -18.05
N ASN A 244 -4.67 -8.60 -18.11
CA ASN A 244 -4.45 -7.56 -19.11
C ASN A 244 -3.04 -6.96 -18.98
N PHE A 245 -2.61 -6.64 -17.77
CA PHE A 245 -1.27 -6.12 -17.49
C PHE A 245 -0.19 -7.09 -17.95
N SER A 246 -0.28 -8.36 -17.57
CA SER A 246 0.72 -9.40 -17.90
C SER A 246 0.85 -9.60 -19.41
N ARG A 247 -0.28 -9.63 -20.13
CA ARG A 247 -0.29 -9.76 -21.61
C ARG A 247 0.31 -8.54 -22.30
N CYS A 248 -0.08 -7.33 -21.88
CA CYS A 248 0.43 -6.09 -22.48
C CYS A 248 1.95 -5.94 -22.30
N LYS A 249 2.47 -6.38 -21.15
CA LYS A 249 3.88 -6.23 -20.78
C LYS A 249 4.75 -7.42 -21.13
N LYS A 250 4.18 -8.56 -21.46
CA LYS A 250 4.88 -9.86 -21.66
C LYS A 250 5.77 -10.21 -20.45
N LEU A 251 5.34 -9.80 -19.25
CA LEU A 251 6.10 -9.97 -18.00
C LEU A 251 5.76 -11.29 -17.30
N CYS A 252 4.58 -11.85 -17.58
CA CYS A 252 4.09 -13.03 -16.90
C CYS A 252 4.60 -14.30 -17.56
N LYS A 253 5.13 -15.21 -16.77
CA LYS A 253 5.31 -16.61 -17.14
C LYS A 253 4.00 -17.34 -16.88
N ASP A 254 3.60 -18.21 -17.79
CA ASP A 254 2.27 -18.87 -17.78
C ASP A 254 1.95 -19.54 -16.42
N SER A 255 2.94 -20.12 -15.76
CA SER A 255 2.76 -20.82 -14.47
C SER A 255 2.36 -19.87 -13.32
N SER A 256 2.98 -18.69 -13.22
CA SER A 256 2.64 -17.71 -12.17
C SER A 256 1.25 -17.15 -12.36
N LEU A 257 0.90 -16.82 -13.61
CA LEU A 257 -0.43 -16.31 -13.93
C LEU A 257 -1.50 -17.35 -13.60
N MET A 258 -1.32 -18.60 -13.97
CA MET A 258 -2.29 -19.66 -13.71
C MET A 258 -2.54 -19.86 -12.22
N ARG A 259 -1.49 -19.93 -11.39
CA ARG A 259 -1.61 -20.04 -9.93
C ARG A 259 -2.33 -18.83 -9.31
N LEU A 260 -2.05 -17.63 -9.82
CA LEU A 260 -2.70 -16.40 -9.38
C LEU A 260 -4.19 -16.41 -9.73
N LEU A 261 -4.54 -16.79 -10.96
CA LEU A 261 -5.93 -16.91 -11.39
C LEU A 261 -6.70 -17.92 -10.54
N GLU A 262 -6.10 -19.09 -10.28
CA GLU A 262 -6.66 -20.13 -9.40
C GLU A 262 -6.89 -19.59 -7.98
N HIS A 263 -5.91 -18.88 -7.40
CA HIS A 263 -6.02 -18.32 -6.06
C HIS A 263 -7.16 -17.30 -5.93
N TYR A 264 -7.21 -16.30 -6.83
CA TYR A 264 -8.27 -15.29 -6.78
C TYR A 264 -9.64 -15.84 -7.17
N PHE A 265 -9.69 -16.82 -8.08
CA PHE A 265 -10.92 -17.52 -8.38
C PHE A 265 -11.45 -18.26 -7.15
N TRP A 266 -10.56 -18.94 -6.41
CA TRP A 266 -10.92 -19.61 -5.17
C TRP A 266 -11.39 -18.63 -4.09
N LEU A 267 -10.71 -17.47 -3.93
CA LEU A 267 -11.16 -16.41 -3.03
C LEU A 267 -12.54 -15.89 -3.42
N ALA A 268 -12.77 -15.58 -4.69
CA ALA A 268 -14.08 -15.16 -5.17
C ALA A 268 -15.15 -16.21 -4.86
N PHE A 269 -14.83 -17.49 -5.08
CA PHE A 269 -15.75 -18.61 -4.84
C PHE A 269 -16.14 -18.76 -3.37
N GLN A 270 -15.27 -18.45 -2.42
CA GLN A 270 -15.58 -18.49 -0.98
C GLN A 270 -16.69 -17.51 -0.58
N TYR A 271 -16.81 -16.38 -1.28
CA TYR A 271 -17.82 -15.37 -0.99
C TYR A 271 -19.17 -15.65 -1.64
N VAL A 272 -19.26 -16.64 -2.54
CA VAL A 272 -20.53 -17.05 -3.15
C VAL A 272 -21.28 -17.95 -2.16
N PRO A 273 -22.58 -17.71 -1.88
CA PRO A 273 -23.38 -18.56 -1.02
C PRO A 273 -23.43 -20.01 -1.51
N ASP A 274 -23.55 -20.96 -0.59
CA ASP A 274 -23.48 -22.40 -0.91
C ASP A 274 -24.55 -22.86 -1.92
N TYR A 275 -25.72 -22.23 -1.90
CA TYR A 275 -26.80 -22.54 -2.84
C TYR A 275 -26.61 -21.93 -4.25
N GLU A 276 -25.66 -20.99 -4.38
CA GLU A 276 -25.30 -20.37 -5.67
C GLU A 276 -24.00 -20.94 -6.26
N LYS A 277 -23.30 -21.77 -5.48
CA LYS A 277 -22.07 -22.41 -5.95
C LYS A 277 -22.41 -23.47 -7.00
N PRO A 278 -21.81 -23.42 -8.19
CA PRO A 278 -21.97 -24.50 -9.17
C PRO A 278 -21.45 -25.80 -8.56
N PHE A 279 -22.14 -26.91 -8.82
CA PHE A 279 -21.64 -28.24 -8.47
C PHE A 279 -20.29 -28.43 -9.17
N VAL A 280 -19.20 -28.34 -8.40
CA VAL A 280 -17.88 -28.75 -8.88
C VAL A 280 -17.84 -30.26 -8.72
N CYS A 281 -18.03 -30.98 -9.82
CA CYS A 281 -17.79 -32.43 -9.91
C CYS A 281 -16.28 -32.71 -9.99
#